data_e32214a91f08f0eb3acbfeb178e82423
#
_entry.id   e32214a91f08f0eb3acbfeb178e82423
#
_cell.length_a   1.000
_cell.length_b   1.000
_cell.length_c   1.000
_cell.angle_alpha   90.00
_cell.angle_beta   90.00
_cell.angle_gamma   90.00
#
_symmetry.space_group_name_H-M   'P 1'
#
loop_
_entity.id
_entity.type
_entity.pdbx_description
1 polymer ?
#
loop_
_entity_poly.entity_id
_entity_poly.type
_entity_poly.pdbx_seq_one_letter_code
_entity_poly.pdbx_strand_id
1 'polypeptide(L)'
;MCGFVIGSDEGVLYIRGEYPKSIEAINGSINELKKLGLLGENILGTDFSFDLGICIGQGAYICGEETALIASIEGRRAEVDVRPPFPVTEGLYKKPTVVNNVETLAAASGILINGASKFSSIGNKKSAGTKLVCLDSFFNNPGVYEIDMGTPMKKIFNEIGGGYKETVKAFQIGGPLGGVVPLSE
;
A
#
# COMPACT_ATOMS: atom_id res chain seq x y z
N MET A 1 -9.28 -10.37 8.09
CA MET A 1 -9.45 -11.33 6.99
C MET A 1 -8.10 -11.92 6.54
N CYS A 2 -7.09 -11.14 6.15
CA CYS A 2 -5.78 -11.68 5.76
C CYS A 2 -5.18 -12.54 6.90
N GLY A 3 -5.13 -12.03 8.13
CA GLY A 3 -4.68 -12.78 9.31
C GLY A 3 -5.40 -14.11 9.49
N PHE A 4 -6.73 -14.13 9.33
CA PHE A 4 -7.52 -15.36 9.42
C PHE A 4 -7.10 -16.40 8.38
N VAL A 5 -6.91 -15.98 7.13
CA VAL A 5 -6.55 -16.90 6.02
C VAL A 5 -5.16 -17.50 6.20
N ILE A 6 -4.20 -16.73 6.73
CA ILE A 6 -2.83 -17.20 6.93
C ILE A 6 -2.58 -17.77 8.33
N GLY A 7 -3.59 -17.75 9.22
CA GLY A 7 -3.47 -18.25 10.59
C GLY A 7 -2.63 -17.36 11.52
N SER A 8 -2.55 -16.05 11.21
CA SER A 8 -1.85 -15.09 12.06
C SER A 8 -2.81 -14.48 13.08
N ASP A 9 -2.32 -14.27 14.30
CA ASP A 9 -3.00 -13.62 15.41
C ASP A 9 -2.58 -12.14 15.59
N GLU A 10 -1.58 -11.69 14.85
CA GLU A 10 -1.02 -10.34 14.95
C GLU A 10 -0.73 -9.73 13.58
N GLY A 11 -0.93 -8.42 13.45
CA GLY A 11 -0.57 -7.64 12.29
C GLY A 11 0.05 -6.30 12.68
N VAL A 12 0.96 -5.79 11.84
CA VAL A 12 1.58 -4.48 12.03
C VAL A 12 1.41 -3.65 10.76
N LEU A 13 0.81 -2.47 10.90
CA LEU A 13 0.77 -1.45 9.86
C LEU A 13 2.01 -0.57 9.98
N TYR A 14 2.92 -0.69 9.03
CA TYR A 14 4.09 0.17 8.95
C TYR A 14 3.74 1.43 8.16
N ILE A 15 3.75 2.58 8.82
CA ILE A 15 3.31 3.85 8.23
C ILE A 15 4.43 4.88 8.38
N ARG A 16 4.68 5.66 7.34
CA ARG A 16 5.65 6.75 7.40
C ARG A 16 5.15 7.89 8.28
N GLY A 17 6.05 8.46 9.08
CA GLY A 17 5.74 9.57 10.02
C GLY A 17 5.23 10.83 9.33
N GLU A 18 5.45 10.97 8.01
CA GLU A 18 4.98 12.10 7.19
C GLU A 18 3.46 12.10 6.95
N TYR A 19 2.75 11.04 7.36
CA TYR A 19 1.30 10.91 7.16
C TYR A 19 0.50 10.97 8.47
N PRO A 20 0.55 12.08 9.25
CA PRO A 20 -0.10 12.15 10.56
C PRO A 20 -1.62 11.95 10.49
N LYS A 21 -2.27 12.50 9.46
CA LYS A 21 -3.72 12.31 9.25
C LYS A 21 -4.11 10.86 8.99
N SER A 22 -3.27 10.12 8.25
CA SER A 22 -3.50 8.68 8.01
C SER A 22 -3.32 7.88 9.28
N ILE A 23 -2.31 8.20 10.10
CA ILE A 23 -2.07 7.57 11.39
C ILE A 23 -3.27 7.79 12.32
N GLU A 24 -3.78 9.00 12.40
CA GLU A 24 -4.97 9.34 13.21
C GLU A 24 -6.21 8.55 12.74
N ALA A 25 -6.50 8.56 11.44
CA ALA A 25 -7.64 7.85 10.85
C ALA A 25 -7.57 6.34 11.10
N ILE A 26 -6.38 5.74 10.95
CA ILE A 26 -6.18 4.29 11.18
C ILE A 26 -6.33 3.95 12.67
N ASN A 27 -5.78 4.75 13.57
CA ASN A 27 -5.98 4.55 15.00
C ASN A 27 -7.48 4.64 15.38
N GLY A 28 -8.20 5.60 14.81
CA GLY A 28 -9.66 5.70 14.98
C GLY A 28 -10.37 4.43 14.52
N SER A 29 -10.04 3.93 13.33
CA SER A 29 -10.63 2.70 12.77
C SER A 29 -10.28 1.45 13.59
N ILE A 30 -9.04 1.30 14.05
CA ILE A 30 -8.64 0.19 14.93
C ILE A 30 -9.47 0.20 16.22
N ASN A 31 -9.61 1.36 16.85
CA ASN A 31 -10.41 1.51 18.08
C ASN A 31 -11.89 1.18 17.85
N GLU A 32 -12.45 1.59 16.73
CA GLU A 32 -13.83 1.27 16.36
C GLU A 32 -14.02 -0.23 16.13
N LEU A 33 -13.12 -0.87 15.38
CA LEU A 33 -13.16 -2.31 15.14
C LEU A 33 -13.03 -3.12 16.43
N LYS A 34 -12.21 -2.68 17.38
CA LYS A 34 -12.12 -3.30 18.72
C LYS A 34 -13.43 -3.17 19.48
N LYS A 35 -14.09 -2.00 19.47
CA LYS A 35 -15.41 -1.80 20.10
C LYS A 35 -16.51 -2.66 19.50
N LEU A 36 -16.44 -2.93 18.19
CA LEU A 36 -17.39 -3.77 17.47
C LEU A 36 -17.12 -5.27 17.59
N GLY A 37 -16.05 -5.69 18.28
CA GLY A 37 -15.65 -7.09 18.37
C GLY A 37 -15.15 -7.69 17.04
N LEU A 38 -14.70 -6.82 16.13
CA LEU A 38 -14.15 -7.21 14.84
C LEU A 38 -12.61 -7.24 14.83
N LEU A 39 -12.00 -6.87 15.96
CA LEU A 39 -10.56 -6.90 16.21
C LEU A 39 -10.33 -7.17 17.71
N GLY A 40 -9.30 -7.95 18.04
CA GLY A 40 -8.98 -8.38 19.39
C GLY A 40 -9.25 -9.85 19.61
N GLU A 41 -9.74 -10.22 20.79
CA GLU A 41 -10.00 -11.61 21.17
C GLU A 41 -11.37 -12.10 20.70
N ASN A 42 -11.46 -13.37 20.33
CA ASN A 42 -12.72 -14.08 20.01
C ASN A 42 -13.60 -13.33 18.99
N ILE A 43 -13.04 -12.91 17.87
CA ILE A 43 -13.70 -12.10 16.85
C ILE A 43 -15.02 -12.76 16.42
N LEU A 44 -16.12 -12.02 16.47
CA LEU A 44 -17.48 -12.48 16.15
C LEU A 44 -17.90 -13.72 16.96
N GLY A 45 -17.34 -13.94 18.16
CA GLY A 45 -17.63 -15.08 19.00
C GLY A 45 -17.02 -16.40 18.53
N THR A 46 -16.01 -16.35 17.68
CA THR A 46 -15.23 -17.50 17.23
C THR A 46 -13.96 -17.68 18.07
N ASP A 47 -13.22 -18.76 17.87
CA ASP A 47 -11.91 -18.99 18.51
C ASP A 47 -10.78 -18.17 17.86
N PHE A 48 -11.10 -17.36 16.83
CA PHE A 48 -10.12 -16.53 16.14
C PHE A 48 -9.90 -15.21 16.86
N SER A 49 -8.66 -14.91 17.13
CA SER A 49 -8.21 -13.63 17.69
C SER A 49 -7.19 -13.00 16.78
N PHE A 50 -7.26 -11.70 16.61
CA PHE A 50 -6.30 -10.95 15.81
C PHE A 50 -6.17 -9.52 16.31
N ASP A 51 -4.96 -9.08 16.62
CA ASP A 51 -4.70 -7.68 16.94
C ASP A 51 -3.88 -6.98 15.86
N LEU A 52 -4.04 -5.67 15.77
CA LEU A 52 -3.40 -4.83 14.75
C LEU A 52 -2.72 -3.64 15.42
N GLY A 53 -1.40 -3.59 15.31
CA GLY A 53 -0.58 -2.49 15.79
C GLY A 53 -0.15 -1.53 14.68
N ILE A 54 0.36 -0.36 15.07
CA ILE A 54 0.98 0.61 14.16
C ILE A 54 2.44 0.78 14.53
N CYS A 55 3.32 0.69 13.55
CA CYS A 55 4.71 1.07 13.63
C CYS A 55 4.95 2.31 12.75
N ILE A 56 5.46 3.38 13.34
CA ILE A 56 5.74 4.63 12.62
C ILE A 56 7.18 4.64 12.15
N GLY A 57 7.37 4.61 10.84
CA GLY A 57 8.70 4.70 10.21
C GLY A 57 9.23 6.12 10.15
N GLN A 58 10.55 6.25 10.14
CA GLN A 58 11.27 7.54 10.12
C GLN A 58 11.49 8.11 8.71
N GLY A 59 10.70 7.68 7.71
CA GLY A 59 10.70 8.24 6.36
C GLY A 59 11.76 7.68 5.40
N ALA A 60 12.46 6.61 5.75
CA ALA A 60 13.40 5.97 4.84
C ALA A 60 12.66 5.27 3.69
N TYR A 61 12.96 5.65 2.45
CA TYR A 61 12.33 5.08 1.25
C TYR A 61 12.56 3.56 1.13
N ILE A 62 13.76 3.09 1.55
CA ILE A 62 14.11 1.67 1.47
C ILE A 62 13.19 0.77 2.30
N CYS A 63 12.49 1.30 3.30
CA CYS A 63 11.51 0.56 4.10
C CYS A 63 10.25 0.15 3.32
N GLY A 64 10.14 0.50 2.03
CA GLY A 64 9.18 -0.11 1.11
C GLY A 64 9.55 -1.52 0.66
N GLU A 65 10.82 -1.90 0.80
CA GLU A 65 11.30 -3.26 0.60
C GLU A 65 11.05 -4.08 1.88
N GLU A 66 10.58 -5.32 1.73
CA GLU A 66 10.04 -6.12 2.84
C GLU A 66 11.06 -6.42 3.95
N THR A 67 12.31 -6.72 3.60
CA THR A 67 13.34 -7.06 4.59
C THR A 67 13.82 -5.81 5.33
N ALA A 68 13.96 -4.69 4.65
CA ALA A 68 14.29 -3.40 5.24
C ALA A 68 13.16 -2.89 6.16
N LEU A 69 11.89 -3.13 5.79
CA LEU A 69 10.73 -2.85 6.63
C LEU A 69 10.77 -3.67 7.92
N ILE A 70 11.02 -4.97 7.83
CA ILE A 70 11.15 -5.87 8.98
C ILE A 70 12.30 -5.42 9.89
N ALA A 71 13.48 -5.13 9.34
CA ALA A 71 14.62 -4.62 10.08
C ALA A 71 14.29 -3.33 10.85
N SER A 72 13.52 -2.42 10.21
CA SER A 72 13.08 -1.18 10.83
C SER A 72 12.11 -1.42 12.00
N ILE A 73 11.15 -2.35 11.86
CA ILE A 73 10.23 -2.71 12.96
C ILE A 73 11.00 -3.30 14.14
N GLU A 74 12.02 -4.11 13.88
CA GLU A 74 12.89 -4.70 14.88
C GLU A 74 13.85 -3.70 15.54
N GLY A 75 13.84 -2.42 15.14
CA GLY A 75 14.74 -1.38 15.66
C GLY A 75 16.17 -1.49 15.11
N ARG A 76 16.40 -2.31 14.08
CA ARG A 76 17.66 -2.39 13.36
C ARG A 76 17.74 -1.31 12.26
N ARG A 77 18.92 -1.08 11.73
CA ARG A 77 19.10 -0.24 10.55
C ARG A 77 18.33 -0.85 9.37
N ALA A 78 17.55 -0.03 8.67
CA ALA A 78 16.77 -0.44 7.53
C ALA A 78 17.69 -0.70 6.32
N GLU A 79 18.10 -1.93 6.17
CA GLU A 79 18.94 -2.43 5.07
C GLU A 79 18.25 -3.65 4.45
N VAL A 80 18.52 -3.87 3.17
CA VAL A 80 17.99 -5.04 2.46
C VAL A 80 18.80 -6.27 2.84
N ASP A 81 18.14 -7.30 3.32
CA ASP A 81 18.75 -8.59 3.64
C ASP A 81 18.81 -9.52 2.44
N VAL A 82 19.84 -10.37 2.40
CA VAL A 82 19.99 -11.39 1.36
C VAL A 82 18.98 -12.51 1.56
N ARG A 83 18.37 -12.98 0.48
CA ARG A 83 17.44 -14.11 0.46
C ARG A 83 18.06 -15.33 -0.24
N PRO A 84 17.82 -16.60 0.21
CA PRO A 84 17.06 -17.03 1.38
C PRO A 84 17.77 -16.73 2.72
N PRO A 85 17.02 -16.70 3.90
CA PRO A 85 15.61 -17.07 4.04
C PRO A 85 14.65 -15.98 3.53
N PHE A 86 13.47 -16.40 3.06
CA PHE A 86 12.40 -15.48 2.70
C PHE A 86 11.56 -15.12 3.94
N PRO A 87 10.95 -13.92 4.03
CA PRO A 87 10.14 -13.51 5.17
C PRO A 87 9.02 -14.50 5.54
N VAL A 88 8.44 -15.17 4.56
CA VAL A 88 7.42 -16.22 4.79
C VAL A 88 7.96 -17.44 5.56
N THR A 89 9.27 -17.59 5.62
CA THR A 89 9.93 -18.66 6.40
C THR A 89 10.54 -18.09 7.67
N GLU A 90 11.25 -16.96 7.56
CA GLU A 90 11.95 -16.31 8.67
C GLU A 90 11.90 -14.78 8.44
N GLY A 91 10.86 -14.14 8.98
CA GLY A 91 10.61 -12.71 8.88
C GLY A 91 10.75 -11.99 10.23
N LEU A 92 9.72 -11.25 10.63
CA LEU A 92 9.71 -10.43 11.84
C LEU A 92 9.98 -11.29 13.10
N TYR A 93 11.02 -10.91 13.84
CA TYR A 93 11.52 -11.66 15.01
C TYR A 93 11.74 -13.14 14.71
N LYS A 94 12.22 -13.44 13.49
CA LYS A 94 12.47 -14.81 12.97
C LYS A 94 11.23 -15.70 12.90
N LYS A 95 10.04 -15.12 12.90
CA LYS A 95 8.77 -15.82 12.71
C LYS A 95 8.31 -15.73 11.26
N PRO A 96 7.57 -16.71 10.74
CA PRO A 96 6.94 -16.61 9.42
C PRO A 96 6.11 -15.34 9.31
N THR A 97 6.39 -14.52 8.28
CA THR A 97 5.77 -13.20 8.13
C THR A 97 5.33 -12.98 6.70
N VAL A 98 4.09 -12.53 6.51
CA VAL A 98 3.55 -12.10 5.22
C VAL A 98 3.57 -10.57 5.17
N VAL A 99 4.22 -10.01 4.16
CA VAL A 99 4.25 -8.56 3.92
C VAL A 99 3.42 -8.23 2.68
N ASN A 100 2.51 -7.28 2.80
CA ASN A 100 1.65 -6.83 1.71
C ASN A 100 1.58 -5.31 1.65
N ASN A 101 1.49 -4.78 0.43
CA ASN A 101 1.16 -3.38 0.24
C ASN A 101 -0.31 -3.13 0.64
N VAL A 102 -0.58 -1.98 1.29
CA VAL A 102 -1.92 -1.62 1.77
C VAL A 102 -2.93 -1.46 0.62
N GLU A 103 -2.50 -0.99 -0.55
CA GLU A 103 -3.36 -0.89 -1.74
C GLU A 103 -3.81 -2.29 -2.20
N THR A 104 -2.93 -3.29 -2.13
CA THR A 104 -3.27 -4.69 -2.43
C THR A 104 -4.35 -5.22 -1.47
N LEU A 105 -4.22 -4.95 -0.17
CA LEU A 105 -5.22 -5.37 0.83
C LEU A 105 -6.55 -4.63 0.66
N ALA A 106 -6.52 -3.34 0.30
CA ALA A 106 -7.72 -2.57 -0.02
C ALA A 106 -8.43 -3.12 -1.27
N ALA A 107 -7.68 -3.42 -2.34
CA ALA A 107 -8.22 -4.04 -3.55
C ALA A 107 -8.81 -5.42 -3.27
N ALA A 108 -8.15 -6.25 -2.47
CA ALA A 108 -8.66 -7.57 -2.07
C ALA A 108 -10.02 -7.46 -1.36
N SER A 109 -10.20 -6.48 -0.47
CA SER A 109 -11.49 -6.23 0.18
C SER A 109 -12.59 -5.88 -0.84
N GLY A 110 -12.29 -5.02 -1.80
CA GLY A 110 -13.19 -4.65 -2.89
C GLY A 110 -13.56 -5.86 -3.78
N ILE A 111 -12.60 -6.73 -4.05
CA ILE A 111 -12.82 -7.96 -4.85
C ILE A 111 -13.76 -8.92 -4.11
N LEU A 112 -13.59 -9.09 -2.81
CA LEU A 112 -14.44 -9.98 -2.00
C LEU A 112 -15.88 -9.49 -1.93
N ILE A 113 -16.10 -8.18 -1.86
CA ILE A 113 -17.44 -7.58 -1.81
C ILE A 113 -18.12 -7.59 -3.18
N ASN A 114 -17.39 -7.23 -4.23
CA ASN A 114 -17.95 -6.97 -5.56
C ASN A 114 -17.79 -8.12 -6.56
N GLY A 115 -16.97 -9.10 -6.24
CA GLY A 115 -16.65 -10.25 -7.09
C GLY A 115 -15.44 -10.03 -8.02
N ALA A 116 -14.73 -11.11 -8.30
CA ALA A 116 -13.53 -11.10 -9.12
C ALA A 116 -13.81 -10.67 -10.57
N SER A 117 -14.97 -11.01 -11.12
CA SER A 117 -15.36 -10.64 -12.49
C SER A 117 -15.47 -9.13 -12.67
N LYS A 118 -15.99 -8.42 -11.67
CA LYS A 118 -16.09 -6.96 -11.72
C LYS A 118 -14.70 -6.34 -11.71
N PHE A 119 -13.80 -6.81 -10.84
CA PHE A 119 -12.42 -6.30 -10.79
C PHE A 119 -11.66 -6.59 -12.08
N SER A 120 -11.78 -7.78 -12.64
CA SER A 120 -11.11 -8.18 -13.88
C SER A 120 -11.63 -7.48 -15.13
N SER A 121 -12.83 -6.89 -15.07
CA SER A 121 -13.40 -6.10 -16.17
C SER A 121 -12.89 -4.66 -16.22
N ILE A 122 -12.21 -4.20 -15.17
CA ILE A 122 -11.58 -2.88 -15.10
C ILE A 122 -10.13 -3.00 -15.56
N GLY A 123 -9.65 -2.03 -16.29
CA GLY A 123 -8.26 -2.03 -16.78
C GLY A 123 -8.10 -2.74 -18.10
N ASN A 124 -6.99 -3.45 -18.27
CA ASN A 124 -6.68 -4.16 -19.52
C ASN A 124 -6.35 -5.65 -19.25
N LYS A 125 -6.24 -6.44 -20.37
CA LYS A 125 -6.01 -7.89 -20.28
C LYS A 125 -4.72 -8.31 -19.54
N LYS A 126 -3.70 -7.44 -19.46
CA LYS A 126 -2.43 -7.72 -18.79
C LYS A 126 -2.41 -7.23 -17.35
N SER A 127 -3.23 -6.21 -17.04
CA SER A 127 -3.29 -5.59 -15.70
C SER A 127 -4.71 -5.15 -15.43
N ALA A 128 -5.40 -5.89 -14.61
CA ALA A 128 -6.78 -5.60 -14.21
C ALA A 128 -6.82 -4.69 -12.98
N GLY A 129 -7.98 -4.04 -12.80
CA GLY A 129 -8.27 -3.19 -11.66
C GLY A 129 -7.82 -1.75 -11.83
N THR A 130 -7.72 -1.07 -10.72
CA THR A 130 -7.35 0.34 -10.61
C THR A 130 -5.97 0.53 -9.97
N LYS A 131 -5.44 1.73 -10.07
CA LYS A 131 -4.19 2.14 -9.43
C LYS A 131 -4.31 3.56 -8.92
N LEU A 132 -3.79 3.82 -7.71
CA LEU A 132 -3.61 5.18 -7.21
C LEU A 132 -2.38 5.82 -7.85
N VAL A 133 -2.56 7.01 -8.42
CA VAL A 133 -1.48 7.84 -8.94
C VAL A 133 -1.45 9.18 -8.22
N CYS A 134 -0.25 9.65 -7.92
CA CYS A 134 -0.02 10.92 -7.27
C CYS A 134 0.54 11.90 -8.31
N LEU A 135 -0.17 13.00 -8.54
CA LEU A 135 0.27 14.09 -9.40
C LEU A 135 0.83 15.21 -8.52
N ASP A 136 2.03 15.64 -8.83
CA ASP A 136 2.76 16.63 -8.04
C ASP A 136 2.26 18.07 -8.24
N SER A 137 2.94 19.02 -7.62
CA SER A 137 2.56 20.45 -7.63
C SER A 137 2.76 21.14 -8.99
N PHE A 138 3.44 20.53 -9.97
CA PHE A 138 3.59 21.06 -11.32
C PHE A 138 2.34 20.89 -12.18
N PHE A 139 1.42 19.99 -11.81
CA PHE A 139 0.13 19.89 -12.47
C PHE A 139 -0.81 21.02 -12.02
N ASN A 140 -1.75 21.41 -12.89
CA ASN A 140 -2.80 22.36 -12.53
C ASN A 140 -3.71 21.80 -11.44
N ASN A 141 -3.98 20.48 -11.50
CA ASN A 141 -4.76 19.72 -10.53
C ASN A 141 -3.84 18.70 -9.82
N PRO A 142 -3.03 19.12 -8.84
CA PRO A 142 -2.23 18.18 -8.07
C PRO A 142 -3.10 17.36 -7.12
N GLY A 143 -2.73 16.11 -6.85
CA GLY A 143 -3.47 15.27 -5.93
C GLY A 143 -3.27 13.78 -6.14
N VAL A 144 -4.07 12.98 -5.46
CA VAL A 144 -4.10 11.52 -5.59
C VAL A 144 -5.38 11.12 -6.30
N TYR A 145 -5.24 10.34 -7.36
CA TYR A 145 -6.34 9.92 -8.21
C TYR A 145 -6.34 8.42 -8.38
N GLU A 146 -7.52 7.81 -8.33
CA GLU A 146 -7.71 6.42 -8.72
C GLU A 146 -8.00 6.37 -10.22
N ILE A 147 -7.23 5.55 -10.93
CA ILE A 147 -7.34 5.38 -12.39
C ILE A 147 -7.42 3.90 -12.75
N ASP A 148 -8.06 3.60 -13.86
CA ASP A 148 -8.07 2.24 -14.42
C ASP A 148 -6.67 1.89 -14.96
N MET A 149 -6.23 0.68 -14.71
CA MET A 149 -4.97 0.19 -15.27
C MET A 149 -5.00 0.21 -16.79
N GLY A 150 -3.94 0.78 -17.39
CA GLY A 150 -3.86 0.99 -18.84
C GLY A 150 -4.40 2.33 -19.31
N THR A 151 -4.83 3.22 -18.42
CA THR A 151 -5.16 4.61 -18.79
C THR A 151 -3.93 5.28 -19.41
N PRO A 152 -4.05 5.85 -20.63
CA PRO A 152 -2.92 6.51 -21.28
C PRO A 152 -2.38 7.68 -20.45
N MET A 153 -1.05 7.81 -20.38
CA MET A 153 -0.41 8.90 -19.63
C MET A 153 -0.87 10.29 -20.08
N LYS A 154 -1.07 10.47 -21.39
CA LYS A 154 -1.62 11.71 -21.95
C LYS A 154 -2.97 12.09 -21.33
N LYS A 155 -3.83 11.11 -21.09
CA LYS A 155 -5.13 11.33 -20.43
C LYS A 155 -4.93 11.71 -18.96
N ILE A 156 -4.03 11.01 -18.25
CA ILE A 156 -3.72 11.33 -16.85
C ILE A 156 -3.19 12.75 -16.73
N PHE A 157 -2.26 13.15 -17.58
CA PHE A 157 -1.63 14.47 -17.49
C PHE A 157 -2.54 15.61 -17.92
N ASN A 158 -3.23 15.46 -19.05
CA ASN A 158 -3.99 16.57 -19.65
C ASN A 158 -5.42 16.67 -19.10
N GLU A 159 -6.10 15.54 -18.88
CA GLU A 159 -7.51 15.57 -18.45
C GLU A 159 -7.61 15.56 -16.93
N ILE A 160 -6.95 14.61 -16.25
CA ILE A 160 -7.01 14.49 -14.79
C ILE A 160 -6.16 15.57 -14.14
N GLY A 161 -4.89 15.68 -14.53
CA GLY A 161 -3.94 16.67 -14.04
C GLY A 161 -4.20 18.10 -14.53
N GLY A 162 -5.06 18.26 -15.55
CA GLY A 162 -5.38 19.57 -16.13
C GLY A 162 -4.24 20.22 -16.89
N GLY A 163 -3.23 19.44 -17.31
CA GLY A 163 -1.99 19.94 -17.90
C GLY A 163 -1.01 20.49 -16.86
N TYR A 164 0.04 21.11 -17.34
CA TYR A 164 1.15 21.60 -16.54
C TYR A 164 1.07 23.11 -16.33
N LYS A 165 1.53 23.58 -15.18
CA LYS A 165 1.65 25.02 -14.87
C LYS A 165 2.77 25.70 -15.65
N GLU A 166 3.78 24.94 -16.05
CA GLU A 166 4.98 25.42 -16.75
C GLU A 166 5.40 24.45 -17.84
N THR A 167 6.41 24.80 -18.63
CA THR A 167 6.94 23.95 -19.68
C THR A 167 7.66 22.75 -19.09
N VAL A 168 7.18 21.55 -19.40
CA VAL A 168 7.76 20.28 -18.96
C VAL A 168 8.51 19.62 -20.11
N LYS A 169 9.73 19.14 -19.88
CA LYS A 169 10.56 18.42 -20.87
C LYS A 169 10.44 16.90 -20.74
N ALA A 170 10.30 16.44 -19.53
CA ALA A 170 10.22 15.01 -19.21
C ALA A 170 9.47 14.83 -17.88
N PHE A 171 9.02 13.61 -17.63
CA PHE A 171 8.38 13.23 -16.37
C PHE A 171 9.00 11.94 -15.83
N GLN A 172 8.99 11.77 -14.53
CA GLN A 172 9.42 10.57 -13.85
C GLN A 172 8.21 9.83 -13.27
N ILE A 173 8.14 8.53 -13.51
CA ILE A 173 7.05 7.67 -13.03
C ILE A 173 7.62 6.57 -12.15
N GLY A 174 6.92 6.25 -11.06
CA GLY A 174 7.29 5.15 -10.16
C GLY A 174 8.15 5.59 -8.97
N GLY A 175 8.16 6.88 -8.65
CA GLY A 175 8.91 7.43 -7.53
C GLY A 175 10.41 7.58 -7.80
N PRO A 176 11.26 7.68 -6.76
CA PRO A 176 12.69 8.01 -6.91
C PRO A 176 13.52 7.05 -7.77
N LEU A 177 13.09 5.79 -7.87
CA LEU A 177 13.75 4.76 -8.70
C LEU A 177 13.04 4.56 -10.06
N GLY A 178 12.03 5.37 -10.36
CA GLY A 178 11.29 5.29 -11.61
C GLY A 178 12.06 5.83 -12.81
N GLY A 179 11.65 5.38 -14.00
CA GLY A 179 12.20 5.86 -15.25
C GLY A 179 11.81 7.31 -15.58
N VAL A 180 12.68 8.00 -16.30
CA VAL A 180 12.40 9.34 -16.84
C VAL A 180 12.02 9.20 -18.32
N VAL A 181 10.87 9.73 -18.69
CA VAL A 181 10.33 9.66 -20.04
C VAL A 181 10.21 11.07 -20.63
N PRO A 182 10.81 11.35 -21.80
CA PRO A 182 10.63 12.62 -22.49
C PRO A 182 9.18 12.85 -22.90
N LEU A 183 8.72 14.10 -22.87
CA LEU A 183 7.35 14.44 -23.22
C LEU A 183 7.07 14.28 -24.74
N SER A 184 8.12 14.18 -25.57
CA SER A 184 8.05 13.97 -27.01
C SER A 184 7.74 12.53 -27.43
N GLU A 185 7.77 11.60 -26.52
CA GLU A 185 7.42 10.19 -26.71
C GLU A 185 6.02 9.89 -26.14
#